data_e80424ed00804319f6b9ea374f045421
#
_entry.id   e80424ed00804319f6b9ea374f045421
#
_cell.length_a   1.000
_cell.length_b   1.000
_cell.length_c   1.000
_cell.angle_alpha   90.00
_cell.angle_beta   90.00
_cell.angle_gamma   90.00
#
_symmetry.space_group_name_H-M   'P 1'
#
loop_
_entity.id
_entity.type
_entity.pdbx_description
1 polymer ?
#
loop_
_entity_poly.entity_id
_entity_poly.type
_entity_poly.pdbx_seq_one_letter_code
_entity_poly.pdbx_strand_id
1 'polypeptide(L)'
;RIVIMSSTKNPDGSGTIGRIEQIGTPQELYNEPANKFVAGFIGSPAMNFFNVKFDGNRITNSEGLDIAISEGQAKILKETGYQGKEVIFGIRPEDVSSRPIVQEVYPDANVDAEVVVSELLGAETMLYLKLGETEFAARVDARDFHNPGEKVNLTFNVAKGHFFDAETEKRISL
;
A
#
# COMPACT_ATOMS: atom_id res chain seq x y z
N ARG A 1 -18.21 4.25 16.91
CA ARG A 1 -18.11 3.75 15.52
C ARG A 1 -17.98 4.90 14.56
N ILE A 2 -17.23 4.68 13.49
CA ILE A 2 -17.04 5.62 12.38
C ILE A 2 -17.73 5.04 11.14
N VAL A 3 -18.35 5.91 10.36
CA VAL A 3 -18.94 5.56 9.05
C VAL A 3 -18.10 6.23 7.97
N ILE A 4 -17.53 5.45 7.07
CA ILE A 4 -16.83 5.97 5.87
C ILE A 4 -17.82 5.97 4.73
N MET A 5 -17.96 7.13 4.10
CA MET A 5 -18.88 7.35 2.98
C MET A 5 -18.12 7.89 1.77
N SER A 6 -18.44 7.36 0.61
CA SER A 6 -18.08 7.93 -0.69
C SER A 6 -19.29 8.61 -1.34
N SER A 7 -19.03 9.41 -2.36
CA SER A 7 -20.09 10.00 -3.17
C SER A 7 -19.74 9.96 -4.64
N THR A 8 -20.73 9.65 -5.48
CA THR A 8 -20.62 9.67 -6.93
C THR A 8 -21.67 10.59 -7.52
N LYS A 9 -21.33 11.30 -8.60
CA LYS A 9 -22.31 12.11 -9.33
C LYS A 9 -23.32 11.20 -10.03
N ASN A 10 -24.58 11.59 -10.01
CA ASN A 10 -25.59 10.93 -10.83
C ASN A 10 -25.21 11.01 -12.31
N PRO A 11 -25.49 9.96 -13.12
CA PRO A 11 -25.22 9.96 -14.55
C PRO A 11 -25.91 11.11 -15.32
N ASP A 12 -27.05 11.57 -14.82
CA ASP A 12 -27.85 12.68 -15.38
C ASP A 12 -27.42 14.07 -14.89
N GLY A 13 -26.43 14.15 -14.01
CA GLY A 13 -25.94 15.41 -13.44
C GLY A 13 -26.84 16.04 -12.38
N SER A 14 -27.94 15.39 -11.97
CA SER A 14 -28.95 15.92 -11.05
C SER A 14 -28.53 15.97 -9.58
N GLY A 15 -27.35 15.47 -9.22
CA GLY A 15 -26.85 15.45 -7.84
C GLY A 15 -25.81 14.38 -7.58
N THR A 16 -25.61 14.05 -6.30
CA THR A 16 -24.65 13.04 -5.83
C THR A 16 -25.37 11.94 -5.04
N ILE A 17 -24.97 10.69 -5.27
CA ILE A 17 -25.41 9.55 -4.49
C ILE A 17 -24.32 9.24 -3.47
N GLY A 18 -24.67 9.26 -2.18
CA GLY A 18 -23.80 8.81 -1.09
C GLY A 18 -23.84 7.28 -0.97
N ARG A 19 -22.68 6.69 -0.71
CA ARG A 19 -22.55 5.25 -0.46
C ARG A 19 -21.79 5.04 0.85
N ILE A 20 -22.29 4.14 1.72
CA ILE A 20 -21.54 3.68 2.88
C ILE A 20 -20.54 2.63 2.42
N GLU A 21 -19.26 2.89 2.62
CA GLU A 21 -18.16 1.99 2.27
C GLU A 21 -17.82 1.02 3.40
N GLN A 22 -17.77 1.52 4.64
CA GLN A 22 -17.54 0.69 5.82
C GLN A 22 -18.01 1.38 7.09
N ILE A 23 -18.44 0.59 8.07
CA ILE A 23 -18.78 1.04 9.44
C ILE A 23 -17.94 0.21 10.41
N GLY A 24 -17.23 0.85 11.32
CA GLY A 24 -16.41 0.15 12.29
C GLY A 24 -15.79 1.06 13.35
N THR A 25 -14.95 0.49 14.19
CA THR A 25 -14.06 1.23 15.06
C THR A 25 -12.91 1.82 14.25
N PRO A 26 -12.21 2.87 14.74
CA PRO A 26 -11.02 3.37 14.07
C PRO A 26 -9.99 2.28 13.75
N GLN A 27 -9.79 1.34 14.67
CA GLN A 27 -8.84 0.26 14.53
C GLN A 27 -9.25 -0.76 13.45
N GLU A 28 -10.52 -1.12 13.39
CA GLU A 28 -11.07 -2.00 12.34
C GLU A 28 -10.89 -1.37 10.95
N LEU A 29 -11.26 -0.09 10.82
CA LEU A 29 -11.13 0.63 9.55
C LEU A 29 -9.67 0.75 9.08
N TYR A 30 -8.75 0.92 10.04
CA TYR A 30 -7.32 1.04 9.75
C TYR A 30 -6.68 -0.31 9.39
N ASN A 31 -6.94 -1.36 10.17
CA ASN A 31 -6.31 -2.67 10.03
C ASN A 31 -7.01 -3.57 9.00
N GLU A 32 -8.31 -3.39 8.83
CA GLU A 32 -9.15 -4.23 7.98
C GLU A 32 -10.05 -3.41 7.04
N PRO A 33 -9.47 -2.54 6.19
CA PRO A 33 -10.26 -1.75 5.25
C PRO A 33 -10.99 -2.67 4.28
N ALA A 34 -12.29 -2.42 4.09
CA ALA A 34 -13.13 -3.25 3.22
C ALA A 34 -12.77 -3.12 1.73
N ASN A 35 -12.21 -1.98 1.34
CA ASN A 35 -11.81 -1.70 -0.03
C ASN A 35 -10.69 -0.66 -0.09
N LYS A 36 -10.17 -0.42 -1.29
CA LYS A 36 -9.13 0.56 -1.57
C LYS A 36 -9.51 1.98 -1.15
N PHE A 37 -10.78 2.36 -1.31
CA PHE A 37 -11.26 3.69 -0.92
C PHE A 37 -11.08 3.92 0.59
N VAL A 38 -11.53 2.98 1.42
CA VAL A 38 -11.38 3.05 2.89
C VAL A 38 -9.89 3.05 3.27
N ALA A 39 -9.09 2.17 2.66
CA ALA A 39 -7.65 2.07 2.91
C ALA A 39 -6.91 3.37 2.60
N GLY A 40 -7.29 4.06 1.51
CA GLY A 40 -6.72 5.35 1.12
C GLY A 40 -7.26 6.54 1.90
N PHE A 41 -8.44 6.41 2.51
CA PHE A 41 -9.07 7.48 3.28
C PHE A 41 -8.57 7.53 4.73
N ILE A 42 -8.36 6.36 5.36
CA ILE A 42 -7.91 6.24 6.75
C ILE A 42 -6.39 6.21 6.82
N GLY A 43 -5.84 7.11 7.60
CA GLY A 43 -4.40 7.25 7.83
C GLY A 43 -3.85 8.55 7.25
N SER A 44 -2.72 9.01 7.80
CA SER A 44 -2.01 10.20 7.34
C SER A 44 -0.50 9.95 7.43
N PRO A 45 0.17 9.86 6.29
CA PRO A 45 -0.38 9.84 4.94
C PRO A 45 -1.22 8.59 4.63
N ALA A 46 -1.89 8.62 3.49
CA ALA A 46 -2.70 7.51 3.01
C ALA A 46 -1.85 6.25 2.70
N MET A 47 -2.51 5.10 2.60
CA MET A 47 -1.88 3.86 2.15
C MET A 47 -1.30 4.02 0.74
N ASN A 48 -0.11 3.48 0.52
CA ASN A 48 0.49 3.37 -0.80
C ASN A 48 -0.19 2.25 -1.59
N PHE A 49 -0.41 2.45 -2.88
CA PHE A 49 -0.98 1.44 -3.77
C PHE A 49 -0.10 1.20 -4.98
N PHE A 50 0.10 -0.08 -5.30
CA PHE A 50 0.84 -0.54 -6.47
C PHE A 50 -0.02 -1.51 -7.27
N ASN A 51 -0.15 -1.26 -8.57
CA ASN A 51 -0.72 -2.26 -9.49
C ASN A 51 0.36 -3.30 -9.75
N VAL A 52 0.05 -4.57 -9.45
CA VAL A 52 1.02 -5.66 -9.52
C VAL A 52 0.39 -6.92 -10.10
N LYS A 53 1.21 -7.77 -10.70
CA LYS A 53 0.82 -9.12 -11.08
C LYS A 53 1.26 -10.08 -9.97
N PHE A 54 0.34 -10.93 -9.53
CA PHE A 54 0.64 -12.01 -8.59
C PHE A 54 0.98 -13.30 -9.32
N ASP A 55 2.10 -13.91 -8.99
CA ASP A 55 2.48 -15.22 -9.50
C ASP A 55 3.29 -16.01 -8.46
N GLY A 56 2.77 -17.18 -8.12
CA GLY A 56 3.38 -18.09 -7.15
C GLY A 56 3.37 -17.54 -5.71
N ASN A 57 4.40 -16.86 -5.32
CA ASN A 57 4.57 -16.17 -4.04
C ASN A 57 5.20 -14.79 -4.21
N ARG A 58 5.20 -14.26 -5.43
CA ARG A 58 5.77 -12.95 -5.76
C ARG A 58 4.73 -12.03 -6.36
N ILE A 59 4.95 -10.74 -6.16
CA ILE A 59 4.23 -9.67 -6.84
C ILE A 59 5.24 -8.83 -7.62
N THR A 60 4.91 -8.54 -8.86
CA THR A 60 5.79 -7.83 -9.81
C THR A 60 5.02 -6.76 -10.56
N ASN A 61 5.72 -5.73 -11.02
CA ASN A 61 5.21 -4.79 -12.00
C ASN A 61 6.30 -4.35 -12.99
N SER A 62 5.91 -3.62 -14.02
CA SER A 62 6.85 -3.10 -15.04
C SER A 62 7.72 -1.95 -14.54
N GLU A 63 7.47 -1.41 -13.36
CA GLU A 63 8.16 -0.25 -12.80
C GLU A 63 9.33 -0.61 -11.87
N GLY A 64 9.58 -1.92 -11.68
CA GLY A 64 10.71 -2.42 -10.90
C GLY A 64 10.33 -2.98 -9.53
N LEU A 65 9.04 -3.12 -9.22
CA LEU A 65 8.63 -3.85 -8.03
C LEU A 65 8.69 -5.36 -8.34
N ASP A 66 9.47 -6.09 -7.56
CA ASP A 66 9.59 -7.55 -7.61
C ASP A 66 9.92 -8.05 -6.20
N ILE A 67 8.89 -8.38 -5.44
CA ILE A 67 9.02 -8.77 -4.04
C ILE A 67 8.26 -10.05 -3.73
N ALA A 68 8.78 -10.82 -2.76
CA ALA A 68 8.10 -11.98 -2.21
C ALA A 68 7.05 -11.54 -1.18
N ILE A 69 5.92 -12.23 -1.18
CA ILE A 69 4.86 -12.07 -0.17
C ILE A 69 4.85 -13.26 0.78
N SER A 70 4.15 -13.13 1.91
CA SER A 70 4.05 -14.22 2.87
C SER A 70 3.30 -15.43 2.31
N GLU A 71 3.59 -16.61 2.84
CA GLU A 71 2.89 -17.84 2.44
C GLU A 71 1.38 -17.76 2.67
N GLY A 72 0.96 -17.12 3.77
CA GLY A 72 -0.45 -16.91 4.08
C GLY A 72 -1.15 -16.03 3.04
N GLN A 73 -0.51 -14.92 2.64
CA GLN A 73 -1.02 -14.04 1.59
C GLN A 73 -1.08 -14.78 0.23
N ALA A 74 -0.02 -15.49 -0.14
CA ALA A 74 0.03 -16.26 -1.37
C ALA A 74 -1.07 -17.33 -1.41
N LYS A 75 -1.31 -18.01 -0.28
CA LYS A 75 -2.39 -18.99 -0.16
C LYS A 75 -3.77 -18.35 -0.41
N ILE A 76 -4.06 -17.23 0.25
CA ILE A 76 -5.32 -16.51 0.07
C ILE A 76 -5.54 -16.13 -1.39
N LEU A 77 -4.53 -15.53 -2.03
CA LEU A 77 -4.61 -15.12 -3.43
C LEU A 77 -4.83 -16.30 -4.40
N LYS A 78 -4.21 -17.45 -4.13
CA LYS A 78 -4.42 -18.68 -4.92
C LYS A 78 -5.82 -19.23 -4.73
N GLU A 79 -6.28 -19.38 -3.50
CA GLU A 79 -7.59 -19.95 -3.16
C GLU A 79 -8.75 -19.07 -3.65
N THR A 80 -8.54 -17.77 -3.72
CA THR A 80 -9.51 -16.80 -4.26
C THR A 80 -9.41 -16.59 -5.78
N GLY A 81 -8.50 -17.31 -6.46
CA GLY A 81 -8.43 -17.35 -7.93
C GLY A 81 -7.64 -16.23 -8.59
N TYR A 82 -6.69 -15.62 -7.88
CA TYR A 82 -5.85 -14.53 -8.41
C TYR A 82 -4.48 -14.99 -8.95
N GLN A 83 -4.19 -16.28 -8.96
CA GLN A 83 -2.95 -16.79 -9.55
C GLN A 83 -2.80 -16.32 -11.00
N GLY A 84 -1.69 -15.66 -11.32
CA GLY A 84 -1.39 -15.11 -12.66
C GLY A 84 -2.18 -13.84 -13.02
N LYS A 85 -2.92 -13.26 -12.08
CA LYS A 85 -3.75 -12.07 -12.32
C LYS A 85 -3.14 -10.80 -11.74
N GLU A 86 -3.63 -9.69 -12.23
CA GLU A 86 -3.36 -8.36 -11.66
C GLU A 86 -4.19 -8.13 -10.40
N VAL A 87 -3.57 -7.55 -9.40
CA VAL A 87 -4.17 -7.12 -8.13
C VAL A 87 -3.58 -5.77 -7.73
N ILE A 88 -4.21 -5.09 -6.79
CA ILE A 88 -3.66 -3.90 -6.17
C ILE A 88 -3.04 -4.30 -4.84
N PHE A 89 -1.74 -4.03 -4.68
CA PHE A 89 -1.03 -4.19 -3.41
C PHE A 89 -1.03 -2.87 -2.66
N GLY A 90 -1.52 -2.88 -1.42
CA GLY A 90 -1.53 -1.73 -0.52
C GLY A 90 -0.60 -1.93 0.65
N ILE A 91 0.23 -0.93 0.95
CA ILE A 91 1.11 -0.91 2.13
C ILE A 91 1.16 0.49 2.73
N ARG A 92 1.13 0.58 4.05
CA ARG A 92 1.17 1.87 4.74
C ARG A 92 2.60 2.43 4.79
N PRO A 93 2.76 3.75 4.82
CA PRO A 93 4.08 4.39 4.89
C PRO A 93 4.93 3.95 6.08
N GLU A 94 4.34 3.66 7.23
CA GLU A 94 5.01 3.15 8.42
C GLU A 94 5.48 1.69 8.31
N ASP A 95 4.96 0.95 7.33
CA ASP A 95 5.37 -0.43 7.03
C ASP A 95 6.40 -0.52 5.90
N VAL A 96 6.89 0.62 5.43
CA VAL A 96 8.03 0.75 4.51
C VAL A 96 9.23 1.24 5.32
N SER A 97 10.29 0.44 5.39
CA SER A 97 11.39 0.65 6.34
C SER A 97 12.73 0.76 5.63
N SER A 98 13.58 1.66 6.14
CA SER A 98 15.02 1.76 5.84
C SER A 98 15.90 0.94 6.81
N ARG A 99 15.31 0.32 7.83
CA ARG A 99 16.05 -0.33 8.91
C ARG A 99 16.63 -1.68 8.50
N PRO A 100 17.95 -1.93 8.71
CA PRO A 100 18.59 -3.20 8.36
C PRO A 100 17.94 -4.44 8.97
N ILE A 101 17.42 -4.33 10.20
CA ILE A 101 16.74 -5.45 10.86
C ILE A 101 15.49 -5.90 10.11
N VAL A 102 14.76 -4.98 9.48
CA VAL A 102 13.58 -5.31 8.67
C VAL A 102 14.00 -5.98 7.37
N GLN A 103 15.12 -5.53 6.78
CA GLN A 103 15.71 -6.15 5.60
C GLN A 103 16.17 -7.60 5.86
N GLU A 104 16.71 -7.88 7.04
CA GLU A 104 17.08 -9.24 7.45
C GLU A 104 15.86 -10.15 7.59
N VAL A 105 14.73 -9.62 8.07
CA VAL A 105 13.47 -10.38 8.22
C VAL A 105 12.78 -10.62 6.88
N TYR A 106 12.86 -9.65 5.97
CA TYR A 106 12.20 -9.71 4.66
C TYR A 106 13.23 -9.47 3.53
N PRO A 107 14.21 -10.38 3.34
CA PRO A 107 15.30 -10.16 2.38
C PRO A 107 14.85 -10.06 0.93
N ASP A 108 13.72 -10.67 0.60
CA ASP A 108 13.13 -10.68 -0.74
C ASP A 108 12.02 -9.63 -0.93
N ALA A 109 11.94 -8.63 -0.04
CA ALA A 109 10.95 -7.55 -0.08
C ALA A 109 11.59 -6.15 -0.19
N ASN A 110 12.76 -6.08 -0.83
CA ASN A 110 13.51 -4.84 -1.02
C ASN A 110 13.10 -4.14 -2.31
N VAL A 111 13.04 -2.83 -2.25
CA VAL A 111 12.69 -1.95 -3.37
C VAL A 111 13.69 -0.80 -3.44
N ASP A 112 14.28 -0.58 -4.62
CA ASP A 112 15.12 0.58 -4.89
C ASP A 112 14.26 1.70 -5.46
N ALA A 113 14.22 2.83 -4.79
CA ALA A 113 13.40 3.97 -5.19
C ALA A 113 14.20 5.27 -5.18
N GLU A 114 13.73 6.25 -5.94
CA GLU A 114 14.31 7.59 -5.99
C GLU A 114 13.54 8.54 -5.06
N VAL A 115 14.27 9.30 -4.26
CA VAL A 115 13.70 10.30 -3.37
C VAL A 115 13.27 11.53 -4.18
N VAL A 116 12.00 11.88 -4.06
CA VAL A 116 11.43 13.11 -4.64
C VAL A 116 11.56 14.26 -3.65
N VAL A 117 11.16 14.01 -2.40
CA VAL A 117 11.22 15.00 -1.31
C VAL A 117 11.34 14.28 0.03
N SER A 118 12.02 14.91 0.99
CA SER A 118 12.07 14.47 2.38
C SER A 118 11.55 15.59 3.28
N GLU A 119 10.67 15.23 4.20
CA GLU A 119 10.13 16.14 5.22
C GLU A 119 10.51 15.65 6.61
N LEU A 120 11.31 16.45 7.34
CA LEU A 120 11.66 16.16 8.71
C LEU A 120 10.51 16.56 9.64
N LEU A 121 9.92 15.58 10.32
CA LEU A 121 8.78 15.75 11.22
C LEU A 121 9.18 15.55 12.70
N GLY A 122 10.33 16.08 13.10
CA GLY A 122 10.88 15.90 14.46
C GLY A 122 11.60 14.57 14.60
N ALA A 123 10.98 13.57 15.22
CA ALA A 123 11.60 12.26 15.44
C ALA A 123 11.55 11.33 14.22
N GLU A 124 10.83 11.71 13.18
CA GLU A 124 10.61 10.93 11.96
C GLU A 124 10.87 11.78 10.72
N THR A 125 11.23 11.11 9.63
CA THR A 125 11.28 11.68 8.29
C THR A 125 10.23 11.03 7.42
N MET A 126 9.45 11.84 6.71
CA MET A 126 8.59 11.37 5.64
C MET A 126 9.35 11.45 4.33
N LEU A 127 9.58 10.30 3.70
CA LEU A 127 10.16 10.22 2.36
C LEU A 127 9.03 10.08 1.35
N TYR A 128 8.99 10.96 0.37
CA TYR A 128 8.18 10.82 -0.83
C TYR A 128 9.09 10.32 -1.94
N LEU A 129 8.73 9.19 -2.51
CA LEU A 129 9.58 8.36 -3.34
C LEU A 129 8.91 8.04 -4.67
N LYS A 130 9.73 7.66 -5.63
CA LYS A 130 9.30 7.24 -6.96
C LYS A 130 9.87 5.87 -7.31
N LEU A 131 9.00 5.00 -7.80
CA LEU A 131 9.35 3.74 -8.42
C LEU A 131 8.76 3.74 -9.84
N GLY A 132 9.60 3.95 -10.84
CA GLY A 132 9.10 4.26 -12.20
C GLY A 132 8.24 5.53 -12.18
N GLU A 133 6.99 5.42 -12.60
CA GLU A 133 6.02 6.52 -12.57
C GLU A 133 5.14 6.52 -11.30
N THR A 134 5.21 5.48 -10.47
CA THR A 134 4.42 5.37 -9.25
C THR A 134 5.09 6.09 -8.08
N GLU A 135 4.38 7.05 -7.50
CA GLU A 135 4.79 7.73 -6.27
C GLU A 135 4.27 6.99 -5.04
N PHE A 136 5.08 6.94 -4.00
CA PHE A 136 4.70 6.38 -2.71
C PHE A 136 5.44 7.08 -1.56
N ALA A 137 5.00 6.86 -0.33
CA ALA A 137 5.60 7.45 0.85
C ALA A 137 6.13 6.38 1.81
N ALA A 138 7.23 6.70 2.50
CA ALA A 138 7.76 5.91 3.60
C ALA A 138 7.94 6.80 4.83
N ARG A 139 7.63 6.26 6.01
CA ARG A 139 7.88 6.91 7.28
C ARG A 139 9.08 6.23 7.94
N VAL A 140 10.19 6.95 8.04
CA VAL A 140 11.47 6.44 8.51
C VAL A 140 12.00 7.24 9.70
N ASP A 141 13.10 6.78 10.31
CA ASP A 141 13.76 7.51 11.41
C ASP A 141 14.24 8.90 10.92
N ALA A 142 14.28 9.88 11.81
CA ALA A 142 14.73 11.23 11.48
C ALA A 142 16.16 11.27 10.90
N ARG A 143 16.99 10.28 11.24
CA ARG A 143 18.37 10.16 10.74
C ARG A 143 18.45 9.67 9.29
N ASP A 144 17.38 9.10 8.76
CA ASP A 144 17.28 8.60 7.39
C ASP A 144 16.74 9.69 6.44
N PHE A 145 17.23 10.91 6.64
CA PHE A 145 16.95 12.01 5.72
C PHE A 145 17.79 11.87 4.45
N HIS A 146 17.15 12.00 3.31
CA HIS A 146 17.78 11.89 1.99
C HIS A 146 17.45 13.13 1.14
N ASN A 147 18.38 13.51 0.27
CA ASN A 147 18.16 14.62 -0.64
C ASN A 147 17.35 14.15 -1.89
N PRO A 148 16.61 15.07 -2.52
CA PRO A 148 15.97 14.79 -3.79
C PRO A 148 16.94 14.23 -4.84
N GLY A 149 16.54 13.18 -5.56
CA GLY A 149 17.34 12.47 -6.56
C GLY A 149 18.22 11.35 -6.02
N GLU A 150 18.37 11.21 -4.70
CA GLU A 150 19.08 10.07 -4.13
C GLU A 150 18.28 8.79 -4.31
N LYS A 151 18.99 7.68 -4.57
CA LYS A 151 18.40 6.35 -4.59
C LYS A 151 18.55 5.71 -3.23
N VAL A 152 17.46 5.15 -2.73
CA VAL A 152 17.39 4.48 -1.43
C VAL A 152 16.84 3.08 -1.61
N ASN A 153 17.40 2.14 -0.84
CA ASN A 153 16.85 0.79 -0.72
C ASN A 153 15.92 0.74 0.50
N LEU A 154 14.70 0.31 0.27
CA LEU A 154 13.67 0.19 1.31
C LEU A 154 13.12 -1.21 1.33
N THR A 155 12.70 -1.66 2.50
CA THR A 155 12.11 -2.98 2.70
C THR A 155 10.64 -2.83 3.07
N PHE A 156 9.78 -3.57 2.38
CA PHE A 156 8.36 -3.62 2.70
C PHE A 156 8.09 -4.71 3.74
N ASN A 157 7.44 -4.33 4.84
CA ASN A 157 6.88 -5.30 5.80
C ASN A 157 5.63 -5.93 5.16
N VAL A 158 5.85 -6.86 4.26
CA VAL A 158 4.81 -7.45 3.41
C VAL A 158 3.67 -8.10 4.21
N ALA A 159 3.96 -8.60 5.42
CA ALA A 159 2.93 -9.18 6.29
C ALA A 159 1.84 -8.17 6.71
N LYS A 160 2.14 -6.88 6.66
CA LYS A 160 1.19 -5.77 6.89
C LYS A 160 0.50 -5.28 5.63
N GLY A 161 0.90 -5.78 4.46
CA GLY A 161 0.28 -5.41 3.18
C GLY A 161 -1.13 -5.97 3.02
N HIS A 162 -1.90 -5.28 2.19
CA HIS A 162 -3.25 -5.66 1.80
C HIS A 162 -3.34 -5.88 0.29
N PHE A 163 -4.26 -6.71 -0.13
CA PHE A 163 -4.55 -6.95 -1.54
C PHE A 163 -5.99 -6.57 -1.85
N PHE A 164 -6.18 -5.91 -2.99
CA PHE A 164 -7.49 -5.51 -3.49
C PHE A 164 -7.65 -6.00 -4.92
N ASP A 165 -8.86 -6.38 -5.25
CA ASP A 165 -9.23 -6.75 -6.62
C ASP A 165 -9.02 -5.54 -7.56
N ALA A 166 -8.42 -5.78 -8.73
CA ALA A 166 -8.05 -4.70 -9.65
C ALA A 166 -9.26 -3.98 -10.27
N GLU A 167 -10.40 -4.65 -10.37
CA GLU A 167 -11.61 -4.10 -10.99
C GLU A 167 -12.59 -3.55 -9.94
N THR A 168 -12.89 -4.34 -8.91
CA THR A 168 -13.88 -3.98 -7.89
C THR A 168 -13.32 -3.16 -6.75
N GLU A 169 -12.00 -3.14 -6.61
CA GLU A 169 -11.24 -2.51 -5.52
C GLU A 169 -11.59 -3.04 -4.12
N LYS A 170 -12.32 -4.15 -4.04
CA LYS A 170 -12.62 -4.82 -2.77
C LYS A 170 -11.39 -5.53 -2.23
N ARG A 171 -11.24 -5.56 -0.90
CA ARG A 171 -10.17 -6.32 -0.26
C ARG A 171 -10.34 -7.80 -0.55
N ILE A 172 -9.22 -8.45 -0.92
CA ILE A 172 -9.15 -9.90 -1.11
C ILE A 172 -8.85 -10.54 0.24
N SER A 173 -9.77 -11.33 0.73
CA SER A 173 -9.66 -12.10 1.98
C SER A 173 -10.45 -13.40 1.85
N LEU A 174 -10.14 -14.38 2.69
CA LEU A 174 -10.97 -15.57 2.86
C LEU A 174 -12.19 -15.25 3.71
#